data_a7ee053d103a14c2b78a0a7476c3719a
#
_entry.id   a7ee053d103a14c2b78a0a7476c3719a
#
_cell.length_a   1.000
_cell.length_b   1.000
_cell.length_c   1.000
_cell.angle_alpha   90.00
_cell.angle_beta   90.00
_cell.angle_gamma   90.00
#
_symmetry.space_group_name_H-M   'P 1'
#
loop_
_entity.id
_entity.type
_entity.pdbx_description
1 polymer ?
#
loop_
_entity_poly.entity_id
_entity_poly.type
_entity_poly.pdbx_seq_one_letter_code
_entity_poly.pdbx_strand_id
1 'polypeptide(L)'
;MSQTSEPLLRIESLHKRFDENVVLNGASLEVPRGSLVTVLGRSGTGKSVLLKCLAGIVTPDAGLLRFDGKDLDASTRADFRRRCSFLFQSNALFDSLTALENVGLPLEQTTSLSDAEIRQRSLEALKQLELDEHAQRYPSQLSGGMQKRLALARAIVTKPELVLFDEPTAGLDPLRRNAVFTMILKYQRQFRFTAVVVTHDLDEALIASDRVALLDGGQMRFEGPPADFTTSADPVVTAFRDSAKALRASVAELRASV
;
A
#
# COMPACT_ATOMS: atom_id res chain seq x y z
N MET A 1 -19.98 -24.17 2.23
CA MET A 1 -20.41 -23.11 1.30
C MET A 1 -19.92 -21.79 1.93
N SER A 2 -18.75 -21.32 1.52
CA SER A 2 -18.21 -20.02 1.97
C SER A 2 -19.12 -18.93 1.42
N GLN A 3 -19.80 -18.20 2.29
CA GLN A 3 -20.38 -16.92 1.93
C GLN A 3 -19.21 -16.04 1.45
N THR A 4 -19.12 -15.78 0.16
CA THR A 4 -18.24 -14.77 -0.39
C THR A 4 -18.73 -13.43 0.14
N SER A 5 -18.15 -12.99 1.27
CA SER A 5 -18.41 -11.65 1.79
C SER A 5 -17.99 -10.65 0.71
N GLU A 6 -18.84 -9.64 0.47
CA GLU A 6 -18.56 -8.59 -0.47
C GLU A 6 -17.17 -7.96 -0.19
N PRO A 7 -16.33 -7.75 -1.22
CA PRO A 7 -15.00 -7.18 -1.01
C PRO A 7 -15.10 -5.76 -0.44
N LEU A 8 -14.15 -5.37 0.41
CA LEU A 8 -14.12 -4.00 0.95
C LEU A 8 -13.91 -2.97 -0.15
N LEU A 9 -13.06 -3.29 -1.12
CA LEU A 9 -12.78 -2.43 -2.26
C LEU A 9 -12.90 -3.25 -3.54
N ARG A 10 -13.63 -2.71 -4.53
CA ARG A 10 -13.75 -3.28 -5.88
C ARG A 10 -13.44 -2.21 -6.91
N ILE A 11 -12.60 -2.57 -7.85
CA ILE A 11 -12.24 -1.78 -9.02
C ILE A 11 -12.75 -2.52 -10.25
N GLU A 12 -13.47 -1.83 -11.12
CA GLU A 12 -13.98 -2.40 -12.36
C GLU A 12 -13.56 -1.54 -13.55
N SER A 13 -12.76 -2.13 -14.44
CA SER A 13 -12.32 -1.54 -15.71
C SER A 13 -11.82 -0.10 -15.58
N LEU A 14 -10.86 0.14 -14.66
CA LEU A 14 -10.34 1.47 -14.40
C LEU A 14 -9.43 1.93 -15.53
N HIS A 15 -9.68 3.13 -16.06
CA HIS A 15 -8.88 3.77 -17.09
C HIS A 15 -8.28 5.07 -16.58
N LYS A 16 -7.02 5.32 -16.95
CA LYS A 16 -6.34 6.59 -16.70
C LYS A 16 -5.28 6.86 -17.76
N ARG A 17 -5.34 8.05 -18.35
CA ARG A 17 -4.31 8.57 -19.24
C ARG A 17 -3.81 9.93 -18.74
N PHE A 18 -2.61 10.27 -19.12
CA PHE A 18 -2.03 11.60 -18.98
C PHE A 18 -1.54 12.00 -20.37
N ASP A 19 -2.16 13.01 -20.93
CA ASP A 19 -1.96 13.40 -22.32
C ASP A 19 -2.17 12.20 -23.27
N GLU A 20 -1.17 11.84 -24.06
CA GLU A 20 -1.21 10.68 -24.97
C GLU A 20 -0.80 9.35 -24.29
N ASN A 21 -0.33 9.38 -23.03
CA ASN A 21 0.16 8.20 -22.34
C ASN A 21 -0.98 7.50 -21.58
N VAL A 22 -1.38 6.31 -22.03
CA VAL A 22 -2.35 5.46 -21.33
C VAL A 22 -1.63 4.69 -20.25
N VAL A 23 -1.97 4.96 -18.98
CA VAL A 23 -1.33 4.36 -17.80
C VAL A 23 -2.16 3.20 -17.24
N LEU A 24 -3.48 3.36 -17.16
CA LEU A 24 -4.41 2.29 -16.80
C LEU A 24 -5.37 2.07 -17.96
N ASN A 25 -5.56 0.82 -18.35
CA ASN A 25 -6.32 0.42 -19.52
C ASN A 25 -7.29 -0.72 -19.19
N GLY A 26 -8.27 -0.45 -18.34
CA GLY A 26 -9.26 -1.43 -17.90
C GLY A 26 -8.79 -2.29 -16.72
N ALA A 27 -8.00 -1.73 -15.80
CA ALA A 27 -7.55 -2.43 -14.61
C ALA A 27 -8.74 -2.76 -13.69
N SER A 28 -8.84 -4.02 -13.26
CA SER A 28 -9.88 -4.50 -12.32
C SER A 28 -9.21 -5.23 -11.17
N LEU A 29 -9.72 -5.05 -9.93
CA LEU A 29 -9.16 -5.67 -8.72
C LEU A 29 -10.22 -5.80 -7.64
N GLU A 30 -10.22 -6.90 -6.91
CA GLU A 30 -11.02 -7.08 -5.70
C GLU A 30 -10.13 -7.19 -4.46
N VAL A 31 -10.47 -6.43 -3.40
CA VAL A 31 -9.74 -6.45 -2.14
C VAL A 31 -10.68 -6.93 -1.04
N PRO A 32 -10.56 -8.19 -0.60
CA PRO A 32 -11.35 -8.73 0.48
C PRO A 32 -11.09 -7.97 1.80
N ARG A 33 -12.12 -7.82 2.61
CA ARG A 33 -12.01 -7.17 3.92
C ARG A 33 -11.01 -7.91 4.83
N GLY A 34 -10.13 -7.16 5.48
CA GLY A 34 -9.13 -7.68 6.41
C GLY A 34 -7.96 -8.39 5.74
N SER A 35 -7.89 -8.43 4.41
CA SER A 35 -6.77 -9.02 3.68
C SER A 35 -5.63 -8.03 3.42
N LEU A 36 -4.44 -8.57 3.18
CA LEU A 36 -3.32 -7.87 2.59
C LEU A 36 -3.22 -8.30 1.12
N VAL A 37 -3.50 -7.36 0.21
CA VAL A 37 -3.39 -7.56 -1.24
C VAL A 37 -2.18 -6.80 -1.75
N THR A 38 -1.26 -7.49 -2.45
CA THR A 38 -0.12 -6.81 -3.08
C THR A 38 -0.29 -6.75 -4.60
N VAL A 39 -0.18 -5.54 -5.13
CA VAL A 39 -0.13 -5.29 -6.58
C VAL A 39 1.31 -5.20 -7.02
N LEU A 40 1.75 -6.22 -7.74
CA LEU A 40 3.06 -6.34 -8.36
C LEU A 40 3.09 -5.66 -9.73
N GLY A 41 4.27 -5.29 -10.19
CA GLY A 41 4.50 -4.77 -11.54
C GLY A 41 5.85 -4.10 -11.65
N ARG A 42 6.37 -4.00 -12.89
CA ARG A 42 7.62 -3.30 -13.17
C ARG A 42 7.52 -1.81 -12.83
N SER A 43 8.66 -1.13 -12.70
CA SER A 43 8.66 0.33 -12.57
C SER A 43 7.98 0.97 -13.78
N GLY A 44 7.14 1.98 -13.54
CA GLY A 44 6.43 2.69 -14.60
C GLY A 44 5.14 2.02 -15.12
N THR A 45 4.72 0.86 -14.61
CA THR A 45 3.48 0.18 -15.07
C THR A 45 2.17 0.81 -14.59
N GLY A 46 2.23 1.88 -13.79
CA GLY A 46 1.02 2.57 -13.30
C GLY A 46 0.57 2.20 -11.89
N LYS A 47 1.33 1.40 -11.12
CA LYS A 47 0.97 0.99 -9.75
C LYS A 47 0.65 2.17 -8.82
N SER A 48 1.52 3.17 -8.75
CA SER A 48 1.28 4.38 -7.94
C SER A 48 0.10 5.20 -8.46
N VAL A 49 -0.14 5.20 -9.78
CA VAL A 49 -1.32 5.86 -10.36
C VAL A 49 -2.60 5.14 -9.96
N LEU A 50 -2.62 3.81 -10.03
CA LEU A 50 -3.71 2.99 -9.53
C LEU A 50 -4.00 3.33 -8.06
N LEU A 51 -2.97 3.31 -7.22
CA LEU A 51 -3.13 3.59 -5.79
C LEU A 51 -3.65 5.02 -5.52
N LYS A 52 -3.17 6.01 -6.28
CA LYS A 52 -3.66 7.41 -6.20
C LYS A 52 -5.11 7.54 -6.68
N CYS A 53 -5.53 6.75 -7.67
CA CYS A 53 -6.94 6.66 -8.07
C CYS A 53 -7.79 6.09 -6.93
N LEU A 54 -7.34 5.02 -6.29
CA LEU A 54 -8.01 4.43 -5.12
C LEU A 54 -8.15 5.42 -3.97
N ALA A 55 -7.10 6.16 -3.66
CA ALA A 55 -7.10 7.18 -2.62
C ALA A 55 -7.96 8.40 -2.97
N GLY A 56 -8.45 8.52 -4.20
CA GLY A 56 -9.16 9.69 -4.69
C GLY A 56 -8.28 10.94 -4.84
N ILE A 57 -6.96 10.75 -4.95
CA ILE A 57 -5.97 11.82 -5.24
C ILE A 57 -5.97 12.13 -6.73
N VAL A 58 -6.09 11.09 -7.56
CA VAL A 58 -6.22 11.20 -9.02
C VAL A 58 -7.60 10.70 -9.43
N THR A 59 -8.31 11.48 -10.26
CA THR A 59 -9.60 11.04 -10.81
C THR A 59 -9.35 10.13 -12.00
N PRO A 60 -9.90 8.91 -12.03
CA PRO A 60 -9.86 8.06 -13.21
C PRO A 60 -10.69 8.67 -14.34
N ASP A 61 -10.38 8.32 -15.59
CA ASP A 61 -11.08 8.82 -16.77
C ASP A 61 -12.33 7.97 -17.07
N ALA A 62 -12.33 6.68 -16.69
CA ALA A 62 -13.45 5.76 -16.78
C ALA A 62 -13.29 4.58 -15.82
N GLY A 63 -14.34 3.79 -15.65
CA GLY A 63 -14.40 2.66 -14.74
C GLY A 63 -15.14 2.98 -13.44
N LEU A 64 -15.30 1.98 -12.59
CA LEU A 64 -16.02 2.09 -11.32
C LEU A 64 -15.09 1.75 -10.15
N LEU A 65 -15.23 2.51 -9.08
CA LEU A 65 -14.63 2.25 -7.78
C LEU A 65 -15.76 2.08 -6.76
N ARG A 66 -15.76 0.95 -6.05
CA ARG A 66 -16.71 0.69 -4.96
C ARG A 66 -15.96 0.45 -3.67
N PHE A 67 -16.42 1.06 -2.61
CA PHE A 67 -15.91 0.85 -1.27
C PHE A 67 -17.08 0.49 -0.34
N ASP A 68 -16.98 -0.66 0.32
CA ASP A 68 -18.01 -1.17 1.23
C ASP A 68 -19.40 -1.23 0.53
N GLY A 69 -19.43 -1.77 -0.69
CA GLY A 69 -20.63 -1.89 -1.54
C GLY A 69 -21.15 -0.59 -2.16
N LYS A 70 -20.55 0.57 -1.88
CA LYS A 70 -20.99 1.88 -2.40
C LYS A 70 -20.06 2.40 -3.47
N ASP A 71 -20.64 2.97 -4.51
CA ASP A 71 -19.86 3.65 -5.55
C ASP A 71 -19.12 4.86 -4.96
N LEU A 72 -17.86 5.05 -5.34
CA LEU A 72 -17.05 6.20 -4.92
C LEU A 72 -17.28 7.38 -5.86
N ASP A 73 -18.27 8.18 -5.51
CA ASP A 73 -18.63 9.42 -6.19
C ASP A 73 -18.38 10.66 -5.30
N ALA A 74 -18.87 11.82 -5.70
CA ALA A 74 -18.71 13.06 -4.95
C ALA A 74 -19.39 12.99 -3.56
N SER A 75 -20.48 12.23 -3.41
CA SER A 75 -21.27 12.14 -2.17
C SER A 75 -20.64 11.19 -1.14
N THR A 76 -20.02 10.10 -1.59
CA THR A 76 -19.44 9.06 -0.75
C THR A 76 -17.96 9.29 -0.44
N ARG A 77 -17.29 10.16 -1.20
CA ARG A 77 -15.84 10.41 -1.11
C ARG A 77 -15.38 10.94 0.25
N ALA A 78 -16.20 11.76 0.91
CA ALA A 78 -15.86 12.30 2.23
C ALA A 78 -15.84 11.17 3.29
N ASP A 79 -16.78 10.24 3.23
CA ASP A 79 -16.83 9.07 4.10
C ASP A 79 -15.65 8.13 3.84
N PHE A 80 -15.38 7.84 2.58
CA PHE A 80 -14.24 7.03 2.17
C PHE A 80 -12.91 7.59 2.72
N ARG A 81 -12.67 8.91 2.61
CA ARG A 81 -11.44 9.54 3.09
C ARG A 81 -11.22 9.39 4.60
N ARG A 82 -12.28 9.32 5.39
CA ARG A 82 -12.18 9.07 6.84
C ARG A 82 -11.83 7.62 7.17
N ARG A 83 -12.16 6.69 6.27
CA ARG A 83 -11.99 5.24 6.43
C ARG A 83 -10.78 4.68 5.68
N CYS A 84 -10.09 5.53 4.92
CA CYS A 84 -8.93 5.16 4.12
C CYS A 84 -7.71 6.01 4.48
N SER A 85 -6.57 5.39 4.64
CA SER A 85 -5.29 6.07 4.83
C SER A 85 -4.30 5.72 3.74
N PHE A 86 -3.37 6.64 3.46
CA PHE A 86 -2.36 6.50 2.41
C PHE A 86 -0.96 6.71 2.98
N LEU A 87 -0.07 5.72 2.78
CA LEU A 87 1.35 5.85 3.04
C LEU A 87 2.10 6.05 1.73
N PHE A 88 2.74 7.21 1.62
CA PHE A 88 3.59 7.55 0.49
C PHE A 88 4.97 6.89 0.60
N GLN A 89 5.61 6.65 -0.53
CA GLN A 89 6.96 6.09 -0.64
C GLN A 89 7.99 6.85 0.23
N SER A 90 7.90 8.19 0.28
CA SER A 90 8.77 9.06 1.06
C SER A 90 8.37 9.23 2.53
N ASN A 91 7.42 8.43 3.05
CA ASN A 91 6.75 8.58 4.35
C ASN A 91 5.93 9.87 4.50
N ALA A 92 6.22 10.93 3.73
CA ALA A 92 5.56 12.25 3.72
C ALA A 92 5.37 12.85 5.13
N LEU A 93 6.33 12.66 6.03
CA LEU A 93 6.32 13.27 7.36
C LEU A 93 6.54 14.78 7.23
N PHE A 94 5.93 15.53 8.13
CA PHE A 94 6.16 16.97 8.24
C PHE A 94 7.37 17.23 9.12
N ASP A 95 8.47 17.69 8.53
CA ASP A 95 9.74 17.90 9.23
C ASP A 95 9.67 19.04 10.29
N SER A 96 8.70 19.95 10.14
CA SER A 96 8.42 21.02 11.09
C SER A 96 7.57 20.61 12.28
N LEU A 97 7.05 19.39 12.31
CA LEU A 97 6.21 18.85 13.37
C LEU A 97 6.95 17.75 14.13
N THR A 98 6.74 17.68 15.43
CA THR A 98 7.20 16.57 16.28
C THR A 98 6.51 15.25 15.87
N ALA A 99 6.97 14.13 16.40
CA ALA A 99 6.33 12.83 16.17
C ALA A 99 4.87 12.84 16.68
N LEU A 100 4.61 13.45 17.82
CA LEU A 100 3.27 13.57 18.39
C LEU A 100 2.34 14.39 17.48
N GLU A 101 2.80 15.54 17.01
CA GLU A 101 2.04 16.43 16.13
C GLU A 101 1.82 15.80 14.76
N ASN A 102 2.82 15.10 14.19
CA ASN A 102 2.64 14.33 12.97
C ASN A 102 1.49 13.32 13.08
N VAL A 103 1.41 12.60 14.20
CA VAL A 103 0.35 11.61 14.44
C VAL A 103 -0.99 12.28 14.73
N GLY A 104 -1.02 13.42 15.40
CA GLY A 104 -2.24 14.17 15.73
C GLY A 104 -2.92 14.79 14.52
N LEU A 105 -2.15 15.22 13.53
CA LEU A 105 -2.63 15.99 12.39
C LEU A 105 -3.84 15.37 11.65
N PRO A 106 -3.92 14.06 11.34
CA PRO A 106 -5.12 13.48 10.74
C PRO A 106 -6.36 13.59 11.63
N LEU A 107 -6.22 13.50 12.95
CA LEU A 107 -7.34 13.65 13.88
C LEU A 107 -7.85 15.09 13.91
N GLU A 108 -6.96 16.08 13.91
CA GLU A 108 -7.30 17.50 13.83
C GLU A 108 -8.10 17.82 12.57
N GLN A 109 -7.72 17.21 11.42
CA GLN A 109 -8.32 17.49 10.13
C GLN A 109 -9.65 16.75 9.88
N THR A 110 -9.88 15.61 10.56
CA THR A 110 -11.00 14.72 10.21
C THR A 110 -11.99 14.49 11.34
N THR A 111 -11.75 15.04 12.54
CA THR A 111 -12.60 14.84 13.72
C THR A 111 -12.87 16.17 14.44
N SER A 112 -13.84 16.14 15.34
CA SER A 112 -14.16 17.26 16.25
C SER A 112 -13.66 17.01 17.68
N LEU A 113 -12.59 16.21 17.82
CA LEU A 113 -11.99 15.91 19.13
C LEU A 113 -11.31 17.16 19.72
N SER A 114 -11.29 17.24 21.03
CA SER A 114 -10.51 18.25 21.74
C SER A 114 -9.01 17.99 21.63
N ASP A 115 -8.17 19.02 21.80
CA ASP A 115 -6.71 18.89 21.78
C ASP A 115 -6.20 17.84 22.78
N ALA A 116 -6.85 17.74 23.94
CA ALA A 116 -6.50 16.74 24.95
C ALA A 116 -6.77 15.31 24.46
N GLU A 117 -7.90 15.07 23.81
CA GLU A 117 -8.24 13.77 23.23
C GLU A 117 -7.33 13.42 22.05
N ILE A 118 -7.03 14.38 21.17
CA ILE A 118 -6.08 14.21 20.07
C ILE A 118 -4.72 13.82 20.60
N ARG A 119 -4.22 14.56 21.59
CA ARG A 119 -2.93 14.27 22.24
C ARG A 119 -2.92 12.86 22.85
N GLN A 120 -3.96 12.48 23.57
CA GLN A 120 -4.06 11.15 24.18
C GLN A 120 -4.03 10.06 23.12
N ARG A 121 -4.86 10.14 22.07
CA ARG A 121 -4.91 9.13 20.99
C ARG A 121 -3.60 9.05 20.22
N SER A 122 -2.94 10.18 20.01
CA SER A 122 -1.63 10.23 19.35
C SER A 122 -0.55 9.55 20.18
N LEU A 123 -0.52 9.77 21.49
CA LEU A 123 0.40 9.07 22.40
C LEU A 123 0.13 7.56 22.44
N GLU A 124 -1.14 7.16 22.46
CA GLU A 124 -1.51 5.73 22.39
C GLU A 124 -1.03 5.09 21.08
N ALA A 125 -1.21 5.77 19.94
CA ALA A 125 -0.72 5.30 18.66
C ALA A 125 0.82 5.20 18.62
N LEU A 126 1.53 6.21 19.13
CA LEU A 126 2.99 6.16 19.23
C LEU A 126 3.47 5.00 20.12
N LYS A 127 2.81 4.78 21.26
CA LYS A 127 3.13 3.67 22.16
C LYS A 127 2.94 2.30 21.50
N GLN A 128 1.86 2.14 20.73
CA GLN A 128 1.60 0.92 19.98
C GLN A 128 2.67 0.62 18.91
N LEU A 129 3.33 1.66 18.40
CA LEU A 129 4.43 1.59 17.43
C LEU A 129 5.82 1.70 18.09
N GLU A 130 5.91 1.62 19.42
CA GLU A 130 7.18 1.68 20.18
C GLU A 130 7.93 3.01 19.95
N LEU A 131 7.20 4.13 19.93
CA LEU A 131 7.72 5.49 19.69
C LEU A 131 7.34 6.51 20.77
N ASP A 132 6.72 6.09 21.86
CA ASP A 132 6.23 6.98 22.93
C ASP A 132 7.34 7.79 23.59
N GLU A 133 8.53 7.21 23.81
CA GLU A 133 9.70 7.93 24.33
C GLU A 133 10.25 8.99 23.35
N HIS A 134 9.83 8.93 22.08
CA HIS A 134 10.27 9.84 21.02
C HIS A 134 9.19 10.83 20.58
N ALA A 135 8.09 10.95 21.34
CA ALA A 135 6.93 11.77 20.98
C ALA A 135 7.28 13.24 20.68
N GLN A 136 8.27 13.80 21.37
CA GLN A 136 8.70 15.19 21.21
C GLN A 136 9.84 15.39 20.20
N ARG A 137 10.31 14.32 19.54
CA ARG A 137 11.37 14.41 18.53
C ARG A 137 10.80 14.78 17.17
N TYR A 138 11.59 15.52 16.41
CA TYR A 138 11.31 15.80 15.00
C TYR A 138 11.72 14.60 14.11
N PRO A 139 11.13 14.43 12.93
CA PRO A 139 11.49 13.35 12.00
C PRO A 139 13.00 13.25 11.72
N SER A 140 13.69 14.37 11.58
CA SER A 140 15.14 14.42 11.37
C SER A 140 15.99 13.82 12.50
N GLN A 141 15.42 13.68 13.69
CA GLN A 141 16.06 13.09 14.86
C GLN A 141 15.76 11.61 15.05
N LEU A 142 14.99 11.02 14.12
CA LEU A 142 14.57 9.62 14.16
C LEU A 142 15.35 8.81 13.13
N SER A 143 15.64 7.54 13.44
CA SER A 143 16.20 6.61 12.46
C SER A 143 15.18 6.35 11.34
N GLY A 144 15.65 5.89 10.17
CA GLY A 144 14.75 5.58 9.04
C GLY A 144 13.66 4.56 9.38
N GLY A 145 13.97 3.56 10.22
CA GLY A 145 12.96 2.61 10.72
C GLY A 145 11.94 3.25 11.67
N MET A 146 12.38 4.20 12.52
CA MET A 146 11.48 4.97 13.38
C MET A 146 10.59 5.91 12.58
N GLN A 147 11.11 6.54 11.51
CA GLN A 147 10.32 7.37 10.60
C GLN A 147 9.23 6.55 9.90
N LYS A 148 9.51 5.31 9.48
CA LYS A 148 8.50 4.41 8.88
C LYS A 148 7.43 4.01 9.90
N ARG A 149 7.82 3.72 11.15
CA ARG A 149 6.86 3.47 12.24
C ARG A 149 6.02 4.71 12.54
N LEU A 150 6.61 5.91 12.54
CA LEU A 150 5.90 7.16 12.71
C LEU A 150 4.89 7.42 11.60
N ALA A 151 5.27 7.19 10.33
CA ALA A 151 4.36 7.31 9.20
C ALA A 151 3.17 6.33 9.31
N LEU A 152 3.44 5.10 9.76
CA LEU A 152 2.37 4.13 10.02
C LEU A 152 1.49 4.54 11.20
N ALA A 153 2.08 5.04 12.32
CA ALA A 153 1.30 5.56 13.45
C ALA A 153 0.33 6.66 13.02
N ARG A 154 0.82 7.60 12.20
CA ARG A 154 -0.02 8.65 11.61
C ARG A 154 -1.13 8.10 10.72
N ALA A 155 -0.84 7.07 9.94
CA ALA A 155 -1.83 6.48 9.05
C ALA A 155 -2.94 5.74 9.79
N ILE A 156 -2.63 5.10 10.94
CA ILE A 156 -3.59 4.24 11.66
C ILE A 156 -4.29 4.94 12.83
N VAL A 157 -3.88 6.15 13.22
CA VAL A 157 -4.44 6.88 14.38
C VAL A 157 -5.95 7.14 14.24
N THR A 158 -6.44 7.30 13.02
CA THR A 158 -7.87 7.44 12.70
C THR A 158 -8.63 6.11 12.68
N LYS A 159 -7.95 4.97 12.90
CA LYS A 159 -8.48 3.61 12.80
C LYS A 159 -9.12 3.33 11.45
N PRO A 160 -8.39 3.50 10.34
CA PRO A 160 -8.92 3.29 8.99
C PRO A 160 -9.27 1.82 8.76
N GLU A 161 -10.24 1.56 7.88
CA GLU A 161 -10.56 0.22 7.41
C GLU A 161 -9.66 -0.22 6.26
N LEU A 162 -9.13 0.75 5.49
CA LEU A 162 -8.23 0.53 4.36
C LEU A 162 -6.96 1.35 4.53
N VAL A 163 -5.80 0.71 4.36
CA VAL A 163 -4.50 1.39 4.29
C VAL A 163 -3.82 1.07 2.97
N LEU A 164 -3.46 2.10 2.23
CA LEU A 164 -2.79 2.02 0.94
C LEU A 164 -1.30 2.33 1.11
N PHE A 165 -0.42 1.45 0.64
CA PHE A 165 1.04 1.57 0.76
C PHE A 165 1.67 1.69 -0.63
N ASP A 166 2.30 2.83 -0.91
CA ASP A 166 2.98 3.09 -2.18
C ASP A 166 4.49 2.82 -2.03
N GLU A 167 4.97 1.68 -2.57
CA GLU A 167 6.38 1.25 -2.57
C GLU A 167 7.06 1.41 -1.19
N PRO A 168 6.53 0.80 -0.11
CA PRO A 168 7.00 1.07 1.26
C PRO A 168 8.45 0.65 1.52
N THR A 169 9.01 -0.18 0.65
CA THR A 169 10.35 -0.75 0.74
C THR A 169 11.34 -0.17 -0.26
N ALA A 170 10.89 0.76 -1.11
CA ALA A 170 11.75 1.34 -2.15
C ALA A 170 13.04 1.95 -1.58
N GLY A 171 14.18 1.63 -2.22
CA GLY A 171 15.49 2.13 -1.84
C GLY A 171 16.10 1.51 -0.59
N LEU A 172 15.49 0.46 -0.02
CA LEU A 172 16.02 -0.26 1.14
C LEU A 172 16.84 -1.48 0.73
N ASP A 173 17.84 -1.81 1.54
CA ASP A 173 18.53 -3.09 1.47
C ASP A 173 17.59 -4.26 1.86
N PRO A 174 17.91 -5.53 1.49
CA PRO A 174 17.01 -6.66 1.74
C PRO A 174 16.61 -6.86 3.19
N LEU A 175 17.53 -6.63 4.15
CA LEU A 175 17.25 -6.81 5.58
C LEU A 175 16.20 -5.78 6.06
N ARG A 176 16.35 -4.53 5.63
CA ARG A 176 15.41 -3.46 5.99
C ARG A 176 14.06 -3.64 5.29
N ARG A 177 14.03 -4.16 4.04
CA ARG A 177 12.78 -4.52 3.35
C ARG A 177 11.97 -5.52 4.14
N ASN A 178 12.61 -6.63 4.55
CA ASN A 178 11.97 -7.66 5.38
C ASN A 178 11.41 -7.09 6.69
N ALA A 179 12.16 -6.20 7.35
CA ALA A 179 11.69 -5.56 8.57
C ALA A 179 10.43 -4.69 8.34
N VAL A 180 10.35 -3.97 7.21
CA VAL A 180 9.18 -3.15 6.85
C VAL A 180 7.96 -4.03 6.55
N PHE A 181 8.10 -5.09 5.75
CA PHE A 181 6.99 -6.00 5.47
C PHE A 181 6.53 -6.72 6.75
N THR A 182 7.45 -7.19 7.59
CA THR A 182 7.12 -7.79 8.90
C THR A 182 6.35 -6.79 9.78
N MET A 183 6.74 -5.53 9.78
CA MET A 183 6.05 -4.46 10.49
C MET A 183 4.63 -4.26 9.94
N ILE A 184 4.46 -4.16 8.62
CA ILE A 184 3.14 -4.01 7.99
C ILE A 184 2.23 -5.17 8.38
N LEU A 185 2.71 -6.43 8.27
CA LEU A 185 1.96 -7.62 8.67
C LEU A 185 1.59 -7.63 10.15
N LYS A 186 2.56 -7.34 11.03
CA LYS A 186 2.35 -7.27 12.49
C LYS A 186 1.17 -6.34 12.79
N TYR A 187 1.21 -5.13 12.26
CA TYR A 187 0.23 -4.11 12.58
C TYR A 187 -1.09 -4.28 11.81
N GLN A 188 -1.06 -4.82 10.59
CA GLN A 188 -2.27 -5.20 9.86
C GLN A 188 -3.08 -6.22 10.65
N ARG A 189 -2.43 -7.26 11.18
CA ARG A 189 -3.08 -8.28 12.03
C ARG A 189 -3.56 -7.72 13.37
N GLN A 190 -2.76 -6.87 14.00
CA GLN A 190 -3.09 -6.26 15.30
C GLN A 190 -4.29 -5.32 15.19
N PHE A 191 -4.36 -4.48 14.17
CA PHE A 191 -5.40 -3.47 13.99
C PHE A 191 -6.51 -3.89 13.04
N ARG A 192 -6.34 -5.03 12.35
CA ARG A 192 -7.33 -5.65 11.44
C ARG A 192 -7.79 -4.76 10.30
N PHE A 193 -6.96 -3.84 9.83
CA PHE A 193 -7.25 -3.08 8.63
C PHE A 193 -7.03 -3.93 7.37
N THR A 194 -7.68 -3.56 6.29
CA THR A 194 -7.41 -4.08 4.94
C THR A 194 -6.21 -3.34 4.37
N ALA A 195 -5.28 -4.01 3.74
CA ALA A 195 -4.09 -3.40 3.17
C ALA A 195 -3.99 -3.62 1.65
N VAL A 196 -3.66 -2.57 0.91
CA VAL A 196 -3.20 -2.68 -0.48
C VAL A 196 -1.77 -2.15 -0.54
N VAL A 197 -0.84 -3.00 -0.95
CA VAL A 197 0.58 -2.65 -1.10
C VAL A 197 0.91 -2.68 -2.59
N VAL A 198 1.49 -1.61 -3.14
CA VAL A 198 2.09 -1.67 -4.47
C VAL A 198 3.60 -1.76 -4.32
N THR A 199 4.21 -2.69 -5.05
CA THR A 199 5.66 -2.92 -5.01
C THR A 199 6.15 -3.64 -6.26
N HIS A 200 7.46 -3.66 -6.46
CA HIS A 200 8.13 -4.51 -7.43
C HIS A 200 8.89 -5.68 -6.76
N ASP A 201 8.86 -5.75 -5.42
CA ASP A 201 9.53 -6.79 -4.61
C ASP A 201 8.68 -8.06 -4.58
N LEU A 202 9.05 -9.05 -5.42
CA LEU A 202 8.28 -10.28 -5.60
C LEU A 202 8.34 -11.20 -4.38
N ASP A 203 9.53 -11.44 -3.83
CA ASP A 203 9.72 -12.43 -2.77
C ASP A 203 8.93 -12.05 -1.51
N GLU A 204 9.02 -10.79 -1.10
CA GLU A 204 8.31 -10.27 0.06
C GLU A 204 6.78 -10.27 -0.18
N ALA A 205 6.34 -9.93 -1.39
CA ALA A 205 4.93 -9.96 -1.76
C ALA A 205 4.34 -11.37 -1.65
N LEU A 206 5.04 -12.39 -2.16
CA LEU A 206 4.57 -13.78 -2.11
C LEU A 206 4.50 -14.35 -0.69
N ILE A 207 5.39 -13.89 0.21
CA ILE A 207 5.42 -14.35 1.61
C ILE A 207 4.38 -13.62 2.46
N ALA A 208 4.20 -12.32 2.23
CA ALA A 208 3.44 -11.46 3.13
C ALA A 208 1.94 -11.36 2.77
N SER A 209 1.56 -11.63 1.52
CA SER A 209 0.21 -11.31 1.03
C SER A 209 -0.76 -12.48 1.14
N ASP A 210 -2.03 -12.16 1.41
CA ASP A 210 -3.12 -13.11 1.26
C ASP A 210 -3.48 -13.31 -0.23
N ARG A 211 -3.34 -12.25 -1.03
CA ARG A 211 -3.55 -12.27 -2.49
C ARG A 211 -2.51 -11.38 -3.16
N VAL A 212 -2.15 -11.75 -4.37
CA VAL A 212 -1.29 -10.96 -5.26
C VAL A 212 -2.01 -10.67 -6.57
N ALA A 213 -1.75 -9.50 -7.12
CA ALA A 213 -2.18 -9.11 -8.46
C ALA A 213 -0.97 -8.61 -9.25
N LEU A 214 -0.94 -8.82 -10.56
CA LEU A 214 0.13 -8.32 -11.44
C LEU A 214 -0.45 -7.27 -12.39
N LEU A 215 0.02 -6.05 -12.26
CA LEU A 215 -0.30 -4.95 -13.18
C LEU A 215 0.76 -4.87 -14.28
N ASP A 216 0.35 -5.10 -15.52
CA ASP A 216 1.19 -4.97 -16.70
C ASP A 216 0.40 -4.42 -17.88
N GLY A 217 0.99 -3.47 -18.65
CA GLY A 217 0.30 -2.82 -19.76
C GLY A 217 -0.99 -2.09 -19.36
N GLY A 218 -1.09 -1.60 -18.11
CA GLY A 218 -2.27 -0.93 -17.58
C GLY A 218 -3.44 -1.84 -17.23
N GLN A 219 -3.26 -3.17 -17.26
CA GLN A 219 -4.28 -4.18 -16.97
C GLN A 219 -3.82 -5.13 -15.85
N MET A 220 -4.77 -5.68 -15.10
CA MET A 220 -4.47 -6.80 -14.20
C MET A 220 -4.33 -8.08 -15.02
N ARG A 221 -3.12 -8.61 -15.09
CA ARG A 221 -2.80 -9.86 -15.81
C ARG A 221 -2.95 -11.09 -14.93
N PHE A 222 -2.93 -10.91 -13.65
CA PHE A 222 -3.14 -11.94 -12.65
C PHE A 222 -3.79 -11.36 -11.40
N GLU A 223 -4.66 -12.14 -10.78
CA GLU A 223 -5.18 -11.90 -9.44
C GLU A 223 -5.48 -13.25 -8.78
N GLY A 224 -4.88 -13.52 -7.62
CA GLY A 224 -5.09 -14.79 -6.92
C GLY A 224 -4.20 -14.97 -5.69
N PRO A 225 -4.27 -16.14 -5.03
CA PRO A 225 -3.34 -16.50 -3.97
C PRO A 225 -1.89 -16.53 -4.45
N PRO A 226 -0.90 -16.27 -3.58
CA PRO A 226 0.52 -16.37 -3.93
C PRO A 226 0.94 -17.72 -4.52
N ALA A 227 0.34 -18.83 -4.05
CA ALA A 227 0.62 -20.17 -4.58
C ALA A 227 0.26 -20.30 -6.08
N ASP A 228 -0.88 -19.73 -6.49
CA ASP A 228 -1.32 -19.77 -7.88
C ASP A 228 -0.42 -18.89 -8.76
N PHE A 229 0.09 -17.78 -8.23
CA PHE A 229 1.07 -16.95 -8.93
C PHE A 229 2.36 -17.71 -9.24
N THR A 230 2.86 -18.47 -8.26
CA THR A 230 4.11 -19.23 -8.41
C THR A 230 4.01 -20.36 -9.42
N THR A 231 2.83 -20.93 -9.62
CA THR A 231 2.57 -22.05 -10.54
C THR A 231 1.93 -21.62 -11.86
N SER A 232 1.62 -20.32 -12.01
CA SER A 232 0.98 -19.80 -13.23
C SER A 232 1.83 -20.07 -14.47
N ALA A 233 1.16 -20.53 -15.53
CA ALA A 233 1.73 -20.71 -16.87
C ALA A 233 1.50 -19.49 -17.78
N ASP A 234 0.82 -18.43 -17.29
CA ASP A 234 0.64 -17.20 -18.07
C ASP A 234 2.00 -16.61 -18.46
N PRO A 235 2.25 -16.31 -19.75
CA PRO A 235 3.55 -15.83 -20.22
C PRO A 235 4.00 -14.53 -19.54
N VAL A 236 3.06 -13.60 -19.22
CA VAL A 236 3.37 -12.32 -18.58
C VAL A 236 3.77 -12.55 -17.11
N VAL A 237 3.03 -13.41 -16.40
CA VAL A 237 3.35 -13.80 -15.02
C VAL A 237 4.70 -14.50 -14.96
N THR A 238 4.94 -15.44 -15.87
CA THR A 238 6.22 -16.16 -15.96
C THR A 238 7.38 -15.22 -16.25
N ALA A 239 7.24 -14.32 -17.22
CA ALA A 239 8.26 -13.33 -17.56
C ALA A 239 8.56 -12.38 -16.40
N PHE A 240 7.56 -11.99 -15.61
CA PHE A 240 7.76 -11.18 -14.41
C PHE A 240 8.49 -11.97 -13.31
N ARG A 241 7.99 -13.16 -12.99
CA ARG A 241 8.56 -14.07 -11.98
C ARG A 241 10.01 -14.42 -12.26
N ASP A 242 10.33 -14.74 -13.51
CA ASP A 242 11.65 -15.21 -13.88
C ASP A 242 12.62 -14.07 -14.24
N SER A 243 12.16 -12.82 -14.28
CA SER A 243 13.02 -11.66 -14.58
C SER A 243 14.23 -11.53 -13.65
N ALA A 244 14.07 -11.83 -12.36
CA ALA A 244 15.17 -11.85 -11.40
C ALA A 244 16.14 -13.05 -11.61
N LYS A 245 15.60 -14.19 -12.08
CA LYS A 245 16.42 -15.38 -12.41
C LYS A 245 17.17 -15.22 -13.72
N ALA A 246 16.56 -14.55 -14.71
CA ALA A 246 17.18 -14.28 -16.01
C ALA A 246 18.49 -13.47 -15.84
N LEU A 247 18.52 -12.48 -14.96
CA LEU A 247 19.74 -11.72 -14.68
C LEU A 247 20.84 -12.62 -14.09
N ARG A 248 20.49 -13.53 -13.17
CA ARG A 248 21.47 -14.48 -12.59
C ARG A 248 22.01 -15.46 -13.62
N ALA A 249 21.16 -15.95 -14.52
CA ALA A 249 21.56 -16.82 -15.63
C ALA A 249 22.50 -16.10 -16.62
N SER A 250 22.17 -14.90 -17.05
CA SER A 250 23.00 -14.09 -17.93
C SER A 250 24.35 -13.75 -17.31
N VAL A 251 24.40 -13.44 -16.01
CA VAL A 251 25.68 -13.22 -15.30
C VAL A 251 26.50 -14.49 -15.19
N ALA A 252 25.86 -15.66 -14.97
CA ALA A 252 26.54 -16.94 -14.93
C ALA A 252 27.14 -17.31 -16.30
N GLU A 253 26.40 -17.09 -17.40
CA GLU A 253 26.89 -17.30 -18.77
C GLU A 253 28.07 -16.37 -19.10
N LEU A 254 27.99 -15.10 -18.75
CA LEU A 254 29.09 -14.15 -18.94
C LEU A 254 30.35 -14.55 -18.15
N ARG A 255 30.19 -15.11 -16.94
CA ARG A 255 31.33 -15.60 -16.14
C ARG A 255 31.92 -16.92 -16.64
N ALA A 256 31.12 -17.73 -17.33
CA ALA A 256 31.57 -18.99 -17.91
C ALA A 256 32.24 -18.82 -19.29
N SER A 257 32.09 -17.64 -19.91
CA SER A 257 32.66 -17.30 -21.22
C SER A 257 34.00 -16.52 -21.10
N VAL A 258 34.50 -16.30 -19.90
CA VAL A 258 35.85 -15.74 -19.56
C VAL A 258 36.72 -16.80 -18.96
#